data_179af6bafd5a4578086877c5f251c322
#
_entry.id   179af6bafd5a4578086877c5f251c322
#
_cell.length_a   1.000
_cell.length_b   1.000
_cell.length_c   1.000
_cell.angle_alpha   90.00
_cell.angle_beta   90.00
_cell.angle_gamma   90.00
#
_symmetry.space_group_name_H-M   'P 1'
#
loop_
_entity.id
_entity.type
_entity.pdbx_description
1 polymer ?
#
loop_
_entity_poly.entity_id
_entity_poly.type
_entity_poly.pdbx_seq_one_letter_code
_entity_poly.pdbx_strand_id
1 'polypeptide(L)'
;MKYLLLTIFATNIIFYSFLLLKPNGDSFYFLIVQDNSLSDVFEILEEKGIFFPKIIKSIFVVTGADQKIYQGNYQINKDDSVYEIFKKIYFGKIMLKKFIVSEGSQTRKLFSNELLATYCEQEKLMPCNLEGLIMPDTYFFDREEEIIEILKIATKSQEKKIDLAWQQRNKDLFKYSKYDLLIIASMLEKESCVNERNKISGVIQNRLKKNMLLQIDSTTIYGLKDFNGDLKKHHL
;
A
#
# COMPACT_ATOMS: atom_id res chain seq x y z
N MET A 1 -19.84 -38.65 -44.41
CA MET A 1 -18.64 -37.80 -44.28
C MET A 1 -18.89 -36.48 -43.52
N LYS A 2 -19.94 -35.69 -43.85
CA LYS A 2 -20.29 -34.45 -43.13
C LYS A 2 -20.57 -34.63 -41.62
N TYR A 3 -21.32 -35.66 -41.25
CA TYR A 3 -21.63 -35.94 -39.83
C TYR A 3 -20.43 -36.41 -39.02
N LEU A 4 -19.50 -37.15 -39.64
CA LEU A 4 -18.27 -37.57 -38.99
C LEU A 4 -17.36 -36.39 -38.69
N LEU A 5 -17.26 -35.40 -39.56
CA LEU A 5 -16.51 -34.16 -39.34
C LEU A 5 -17.16 -33.31 -38.22
N LEU A 6 -18.49 -33.23 -38.19
CA LEU A 6 -19.23 -32.54 -37.14
C LEU A 6 -19.05 -33.19 -35.76
N THR A 7 -19.05 -34.52 -35.68
CA THR A 7 -18.82 -35.23 -34.42
C THR A 7 -17.38 -35.01 -33.92
N ILE A 8 -16.38 -35.11 -34.80
CA ILE A 8 -14.98 -34.84 -34.46
C ILE A 8 -14.82 -33.39 -33.98
N PHE A 9 -15.45 -32.42 -34.61
CA PHE A 9 -15.40 -31.03 -34.20
C PHE A 9 -16.08 -30.81 -32.83
N ALA A 10 -17.23 -31.39 -32.59
CA ALA A 10 -17.95 -31.31 -31.32
C ALA A 10 -17.16 -31.96 -30.17
N THR A 11 -16.53 -33.12 -30.38
CA THR A 11 -15.71 -33.81 -29.38
C THR A 11 -14.46 -32.99 -29.04
N ASN A 12 -13.84 -32.34 -30.01
CA ASN A 12 -12.70 -31.45 -29.75
C ASN A 12 -13.13 -30.23 -28.90
N ILE A 13 -14.26 -29.59 -29.21
CA ILE A 13 -14.78 -28.47 -28.39
C ILE A 13 -15.02 -28.91 -26.94
N ILE A 14 -15.67 -30.08 -26.75
CA ILE A 14 -15.93 -30.62 -25.40
C ILE A 14 -14.62 -30.92 -24.68
N PHE A 15 -13.65 -31.50 -25.35
CA PHE A 15 -12.35 -31.82 -24.76
C PHE A 15 -11.58 -30.58 -24.35
N TYR A 16 -11.50 -29.56 -25.21
CA TYR A 16 -10.85 -28.29 -24.87
C TYR A 16 -11.59 -27.52 -23.79
N SER A 17 -12.93 -27.54 -23.80
CA SER A 17 -13.73 -26.91 -22.73
C SER A 17 -13.47 -27.58 -21.39
N PHE A 18 -13.36 -28.91 -21.36
CA PHE A 18 -13.04 -29.67 -20.15
C PHE A 18 -11.62 -29.31 -19.62
N LEU A 19 -10.62 -29.29 -20.50
CA LEU A 19 -9.27 -28.88 -20.13
C LEU A 19 -9.21 -27.46 -19.55
N LEU A 20 -9.96 -26.53 -20.13
CA LEU A 20 -10.00 -25.13 -19.69
C LEU A 20 -10.69 -24.94 -18.34
N LEU A 21 -11.67 -25.78 -18.04
CA LEU A 21 -12.49 -25.67 -16.82
C LEU A 21 -11.98 -26.53 -15.67
N LYS A 22 -11.03 -27.44 -15.95
CA LYS A 22 -10.45 -28.30 -14.91
C LYS A 22 -9.64 -27.47 -13.93
N PRO A 23 -9.86 -27.58 -12.60
CA PRO A 23 -9.00 -26.98 -11.60
C PRO A 23 -7.55 -27.44 -11.75
N ASN A 24 -6.61 -26.55 -11.46
CA ASN A 24 -5.18 -26.89 -11.58
C ASN A 24 -4.71 -27.86 -10.48
N GLY A 25 -5.35 -27.83 -9.30
CA GLY A 25 -5.09 -28.74 -8.18
C GLY A 25 -4.04 -28.23 -7.19
N ASP A 26 -3.22 -27.27 -7.56
CA ASP A 26 -2.16 -26.70 -6.71
C ASP A 26 -2.31 -25.18 -6.54
N SER A 27 -1.81 -24.68 -5.40
CA SER A 27 -1.71 -23.24 -5.16
C SER A 27 -0.27 -22.80 -5.28
N PHE A 28 -0.01 -21.77 -6.03
CA PHE A 28 1.33 -21.21 -6.17
C PHE A 28 1.30 -19.72 -6.45
N TYR A 29 2.48 -19.09 -6.29
CA TYR A 29 2.73 -17.70 -6.63
C TYR A 29 3.72 -17.64 -7.78
N PHE A 30 3.56 -16.65 -8.66
CA PHE A 30 4.54 -16.34 -9.68
C PHE A 30 4.57 -14.84 -9.97
N LEU A 31 5.73 -14.38 -10.39
CA LEU A 31 6.00 -12.98 -10.67
C LEU A 31 6.09 -12.75 -12.16
N ILE A 32 5.35 -11.77 -12.67
CA ILE A 32 5.53 -11.23 -14.03
C ILE A 32 6.30 -9.92 -13.90
N VAL A 33 7.49 -9.86 -14.50
CA VAL A 33 8.31 -8.64 -14.55
C VAL A 33 8.07 -7.86 -15.84
N GLN A 34 8.53 -6.61 -15.86
CA GLN A 34 8.24 -5.66 -16.95
C GLN A 34 8.66 -6.14 -18.34
N ASP A 35 9.73 -6.92 -18.42
CA ASP A 35 10.29 -7.39 -19.69
C ASP A 35 9.77 -8.78 -20.11
N ASN A 36 8.87 -9.40 -19.31
CA ASN A 36 8.31 -10.68 -19.69
C ASN A 36 7.39 -10.55 -20.90
N SER A 37 7.69 -11.31 -21.93
CA SER A 37 6.80 -11.55 -23.05
C SER A 37 5.67 -12.52 -22.66
N LEU A 38 4.63 -12.59 -23.48
CA LEU A 38 3.58 -13.60 -23.31
C LEU A 38 4.14 -15.03 -23.32
N SER A 39 5.18 -15.28 -24.12
CA SER A 39 5.83 -16.59 -24.19
C SER A 39 6.48 -16.96 -22.87
N ASP A 40 7.17 -16.00 -22.23
CA ASP A 40 7.82 -16.22 -20.93
C ASP A 40 6.81 -16.53 -19.85
N VAL A 41 5.66 -15.84 -19.85
CA VAL A 41 4.57 -16.11 -18.91
C VAL A 41 4.02 -17.52 -19.07
N PHE A 42 3.84 -17.97 -20.31
CA PHE A 42 3.41 -19.36 -20.57
C PHE A 42 4.46 -20.37 -20.14
N GLU A 43 5.75 -20.11 -20.34
CA GLU A 43 6.84 -20.97 -19.91
C GLU A 43 6.86 -21.10 -18.38
N ILE A 44 6.77 -20.00 -17.64
CA ILE A 44 6.66 -19.99 -16.18
C ILE A 44 5.46 -20.84 -15.71
N LEU A 45 4.33 -20.73 -16.36
CA LEU A 45 3.13 -21.49 -15.99
C LEU A 45 3.25 -22.98 -16.35
N GLU A 46 3.89 -23.31 -17.48
CA GLU A 46 4.15 -24.71 -17.88
C GLU A 46 5.13 -25.39 -16.89
N GLU A 47 6.17 -24.69 -16.41
CA GLU A 47 7.05 -25.18 -15.34
C GLU A 47 6.30 -25.47 -14.03
N LYS A 48 5.22 -24.74 -13.76
CA LYS A 48 4.31 -24.99 -12.61
C LYS A 48 3.25 -26.06 -12.89
N GLY A 49 3.33 -26.75 -14.02
CA GLY A 49 2.42 -27.82 -14.38
C GLY A 49 1.12 -27.35 -15.03
N ILE A 50 0.99 -26.07 -15.36
CA ILE A 50 -0.18 -25.53 -16.06
C ILE A 50 0.03 -25.64 -17.57
N PHE A 51 -0.64 -26.58 -18.18
CA PHE A 51 -0.54 -26.77 -19.62
C PHE A 51 -1.50 -25.85 -20.39
N PHE A 52 -0.94 -25.00 -21.23
CA PHE A 52 -1.71 -24.16 -22.16
C PHE A 52 -1.67 -24.75 -23.57
N PRO A 53 -2.82 -25.21 -24.10
CA PRO A 53 -2.88 -25.62 -25.50
C PRO A 53 -2.44 -24.50 -26.44
N LYS A 54 -1.72 -24.84 -27.51
CA LYS A 54 -1.24 -23.85 -28.51
C LYS A 54 -2.34 -22.93 -29.04
N ILE A 55 -3.58 -23.47 -29.11
CA ILE A 55 -4.74 -22.70 -29.56
C ILE A 55 -5.03 -21.51 -28.62
N ILE A 56 -4.81 -21.66 -27.30
CA ILE A 56 -5.02 -20.58 -26.34
C ILE A 56 -3.94 -19.51 -26.51
N LYS A 57 -2.68 -19.92 -26.68
CA LYS A 57 -1.59 -18.99 -27.01
C LYS A 57 -1.91 -18.16 -28.25
N SER A 58 -2.48 -18.81 -29.27
CA SER A 58 -2.92 -18.12 -30.50
C SER A 58 -4.08 -17.15 -30.26
N ILE A 59 -5.04 -17.49 -29.41
CA ILE A 59 -6.17 -16.61 -29.06
C ILE A 59 -5.65 -15.35 -28.37
N PHE A 60 -4.67 -15.45 -27.48
CA PHE A 60 -4.06 -14.27 -26.83
C PHE A 60 -3.48 -13.30 -27.84
N VAL A 61 -2.72 -13.81 -28.80
CA VAL A 61 -2.12 -12.98 -29.85
C VAL A 61 -3.19 -12.34 -30.75
N VAL A 62 -4.17 -13.13 -31.20
CA VAL A 62 -5.24 -12.63 -32.09
C VAL A 62 -6.13 -11.59 -31.41
N THR A 63 -6.35 -11.72 -30.10
CA THR A 63 -7.16 -10.76 -29.34
C THR A 63 -6.38 -9.53 -28.86
N GLY A 64 -5.06 -9.45 -29.12
CA GLY A 64 -4.18 -8.39 -28.62
C GLY A 64 -4.02 -8.42 -27.10
N ALA A 65 -4.29 -9.55 -26.48
CA ALA A 65 -4.16 -9.72 -25.03
C ALA A 65 -2.70 -9.78 -24.58
N ASP A 66 -1.80 -10.11 -25.51
CA ASP A 66 -0.34 -10.05 -25.34
C ASP A 66 0.18 -8.66 -25.02
N GLN A 67 -0.54 -7.61 -25.45
CA GLN A 67 -0.20 -6.21 -25.14
C GLN A 67 -0.73 -5.73 -23.77
N LYS A 68 -1.48 -6.57 -23.06
CA LYS A 68 -2.15 -6.24 -21.79
C LYS A 68 -1.68 -7.11 -20.62
N ILE A 69 -0.41 -7.55 -20.66
CA ILE A 69 0.13 -8.30 -19.54
C ILE A 69 0.56 -7.31 -18.46
N TYR A 70 -0.09 -7.39 -17.31
CA TYR A 70 0.25 -6.56 -16.18
C TYR A 70 1.36 -7.22 -15.37
N GLN A 71 2.42 -6.46 -15.09
CA GLN A 71 3.48 -6.89 -14.17
C GLN A 71 2.94 -7.01 -12.74
N GLY A 72 3.49 -7.92 -11.94
CA GLY A 72 3.14 -8.07 -10.55
C GLY A 72 3.11 -9.51 -10.07
N ASN A 73 2.83 -9.67 -8.78
CA ASN A 73 2.70 -10.98 -8.14
C ASN A 73 1.30 -11.53 -8.34
N TYR A 74 1.20 -12.73 -8.90
CA TYR A 74 -0.05 -13.44 -9.11
C TYR A 74 -0.18 -14.61 -8.14
N GLN A 75 -1.34 -14.70 -7.50
CA GLN A 75 -1.71 -15.86 -6.69
C GLN A 75 -2.67 -16.75 -7.48
N ILE A 76 -2.27 -17.99 -7.68
CA ILE A 76 -3.09 -19.04 -8.25
C ILE A 76 -3.54 -19.95 -7.12
N ASN A 77 -4.84 -20.17 -7.01
CA ASN A 77 -5.42 -21.07 -6.02
C ASN A 77 -5.60 -22.45 -6.63
N LYS A 78 -5.64 -23.48 -5.78
CA LYS A 78 -5.82 -24.88 -6.22
C LYS A 78 -7.10 -25.12 -7.04
N ASP A 79 -8.13 -24.31 -6.79
CA ASP A 79 -9.43 -24.42 -7.45
C ASP A 79 -9.52 -23.60 -8.75
N ASP A 80 -8.49 -22.78 -9.05
CA ASP A 80 -8.46 -22.00 -10.28
C ASP A 80 -8.30 -22.90 -11.49
N SER A 81 -9.20 -22.78 -12.43
CA SER A 81 -9.08 -23.43 -13.73
C SER A 81 -8.08 -22.66 -14.62
N VAL A 82 -7.62 -23.33 -15.68
CA VAL A 82 -6.76 -22.68 -16.70
C VAL A 82 -7.41 -21.39 -17.25
N TYR A 83 -8.73 -21.38 -17.41
CA TYR A 83 -9.49 -20.21 -17.83
C TYR A 83 -9.45 -19.07 -16.79
N GLU A 84 -9.55 -19.40 -15.50
CA GLU A 84 -9.48 -18.41 -14.43
C GLU A 84 -8.07 -17.84 -14.25
N ILE A 85 -7.05 -18.67 -14.39
CA ILE A 85 -5.65 -18.23 -14.42
C ILE A 85 -5.45 -17.22 -15.56
N PHE A 86 -5.95 -17.55 -16.75
CA PHE A 86 -5.95 -16.63 -17.88
C PHE A 86 -6.63 -15.31 -17.56
N LYS A 87 -7.84 -15.34 -16.98
CA LYS A 87 -8.56 -14.13 -16.59
C LYS A 87 -7.78 -13.29 -15.60
N LYS A 88 -7.11 -13.90 -14.61
CA LYS A 88 -6.29 -13.19 -13.64
C LYS A 88 -5.18 -12.40 -14.33
N ILE A 89 -4.48 -13.03 -15.28
CA ILE A 89 -3.38 -12.39 -16.03
C ILE A 89 -3.93 -11.29 -16.95
N TYR A 90 -5.00 -11.57 -17.71
CA TYR A 90 -5.59 -10.63 -18.64
C TYR A 90 -6.17 -9.37 -17.99
N PHE A 91 -6.80 -9.52 -16.81
CA PHE A 91 -7.35 -8.39 -16.05
C PHE A 91 -6.40 -7.81 -15.01
N GLY A 92 -5.14 -8.29 -14.95
CA GLY A 92 -4.15 -7.80 -14.01
C GLY A 92 -4.57 -8.01 -12.55
N LYS A 93 -5.16 -9.16 -12.20
CA LYS A 93 -5.53 -9.47 -10.82
C LYS A 93 -4.30 -9.88 -10.01
N ILE A 94 -3.41 -8.92 -9.81
CA ILE A 94 -2.21 -9.06 -9.00
C ILE A 94 -2.56 -9.11 -7.50
N MET A 95 -1.71 -9.79 -6.73
CA MET A 95 -1.83 -9.84 -5.29
C MET A 95 -1.16 -8.60 -4.69
N LEU A 96 -1.95 -7.73 -4.11
CA LEU A 96 -1.43 -6.55 -3.42
C LEU A 96 -1.26 -6.84 -1.92
N LYS A 97 -0.10 -6.49 -1.40
CA LYS A 97 0.12 -6.34 0.04
C LYS A 97 -0.43 -4.98 0.47
N LYS A 98 -0.85 -4.87 1.70
CA LYS A 98 -1.29 -3.58 2.26
C LYS A 98 -0.37 -3.14 3.38
N PHE A 99 -0.04 -1.86 3.39
CA PHE A 99 0.65 -1.17 4.46
C PHE A 99 -0.26 -0.09 5.04
N ILE A 100 -0.52 -0.15 6.34
CA ILE A 100 -1.45 0.76 7.01
C ILE A 100 -0.64 1.72 7.87
N VAL A 101 -0.75 3.02 7.56
CA VAL A 101 -0.28 4.10 8.42
C VAL A 101 -1.49 4.58 9.21
N SER A 102 -1.58 4.19 10.48
CA SER A 102 -2.67 4.64 11.35
C SER A 102 -2.43 6.04 11.86
N GLU A 103 -3.50 6.78 12.11
CA GLU A 103 -3.44 8.10 12.73
C GLU A 103 -2.72 8.03 14.08
N GLY A 104 -1.85 9.01 14.35
CA GLY A 104 -1.07 9.08 15.59
C GLY A 104 0.01 8.00 15.73
N SER A 105 0.37 7.28 14.67
CA SER A 105 1.51 6.36 14.66
C SER A 105 2.83 7.13 14.66
N GLN A 106 3.84 6.55 15.32
CA GLN A 106 5.20 7.08 15.30
C GLN A 106 5.96 6.51 14.11
N THR A 107 6.63 7.35 13.33
CA THR A 107 7.38 6.94 12.13
C THR A 107 8.42 5.85 12.44
N ARG A 108 9.14 5.96 13.57
CA ARG A 108 10.13 4.96 14.02
C ARG A 108 9.56 3.57 14.33
N LYS A 109 8.25 3.47 14.52
CA LYS A 109 7.57 2.17 14.77
C LYS A 109 7.05 1.53 13.48
N LEU A 110 6.92 2.32 12.42
CA LEU A 110 6.40 1.88 11.14
C LEU A 110 7.49 1.44 10.17
N PHE A 111 8.66 2.10 10.24
CA PHE A 111 9.74 1.92 9.27
C PHE A 111 11.09 1.69 9.97
N SER A 112 11.96 0.91 9.33
CA SER A 112 13.34 0.75 9.80
C SER A 112 14.14 2.04 9.58
N ASN A 113 15.18 2.23 10.40
CA ASN A 113 16.06 3.40 10.26
C ASN A 113 16.79 3.40 8.92
N GLU A 114 17.16 2.22 8.39
CA GLU A 114 17.83 2.09 7.11
C GLU A 114 16.92 2.56 5.96
N LEU A 115 15.66 2.15 5.97
CA LEU A 115 14.68 2.56 4.95
C LEU A 115 14.47 4.07 4.98
N LEU A 116 14.30 4.66 6.17
CA LEU A 116 14.12 6.10 6.33
C LEU A 116 15.37 6.86 5.86
N ALA A 117 16.57 6.38 6.20
CA ALA A 117 17.81 6.98 5.74
C ALA A 117 17.93 6.96 4.21
N THR A 118 17.65 5.81 3.59
CA THR A 118 17.65 5.66 2.12
C THR A 118 16.66 6.61 1.46
N TYR A 119 15.44 6.72 2.00
CA TYR A 119 14.44 7.65 1.49
C TYR A 119 14.91 9.11 1.60
N CYS A 120 15.42 9.51 2.78
CA CYS A 120 15.89 10.88 3.00
C CYS A 120 17.08 11.24 2.12
N GLU A 121 17.98 10.30 1.83
CA GLU A 121 19.09 10.50 0.91
C GLU A 121 18.59 10.73 -0.52
N GLN A 122 17.66 9.91 -0.99
CA GLN A 122 17.07 10.05 -2.33
C GLN A 122 16.33 11.37 -2.51
N GLU A 123 15.55 11.80 -1.53
CA GLU A 123 14.79 13.05 -1.57
C GLU A 123 15.62 14.27 -1.07
N LYS A 124 16.90 14.07 -0.73
CA LYS A 124 17.83 15.12 -0.23
C LYS A 124 17.30 15.88 1.00
N LEU A 125 16.64 15.14 1.90
CA LEU A 125 16.07 15.71 3.12
C LEU A 125 17.10 15.73 4.25
N MET A 126 17.53 16.90 4.68
CA MET A 126 18.45 17.08 5.79
C MET A 126 17.96 18.19 6.72
N PRO A 127 17.74 17.94 8.02
CA PRO A 127 17.83 16.62 8.68
C PRO A 127 16.69 15.68 8.28
N CYS A 128 16.95 14.38 8.36
CA CYS A 128 15.95 13.34 8.09
C CYS A 128 14.97 13.25 9.26
N ASN A 129 13.87 13.96 9.20
CA ASN A 129 12.78 13.90 10.17
C ASN A 129 11.44 13.82 9.45
N LEU A 130 10.85 12.64 9.44
CA LEU A 130 9.56 12.36 8.80
C LEU A 130 8.40 12.23 9.79
N GLU A 131 8.64 12.54 11.07
CA GLU A 131 7.61 12.44 12.11
C GLU A 131 6.44 13.39 11.84
N GLY A 132 5.22 12.85 11.74
CA GLY A 132 4.02 13.58 11.38
C GLY A 132 3.91 13.99 9.90
N LEU A 133 4.92 13.68 9.08
CA LEU A 133 4.96 14.06 7.66
C LEU A 133 4.53 12.93 6.72
N ILE A 134 4.11 11.78 7.25
CA ILE A 134 3.59 10.65 6.48
C ILE A 134 2.07 10.64 6.62
N MET A 135 1.35 10.73 5.51
CA MET A 135 -0.11 10.76 5.50
C MET A 135 -0.68 9.43 6.01
N PRO A 136 -1.54 9.44 7.05
CA PRO A 136 -2.27 8.26 7.48
C PRO A 136 -3.22 7.79 6.37
N ASP A 137 -3.01 6.56 5.90
CA ASP A 137 -3.85 5.91 4.89
C ASP A 137 -3.51 4.41 4.78
N THR A 138 -4.25 3.69 3.96
CA THR A 138 -3.94 2.32 3.55
C THR A 138 -3.30 2.34 2.16
N TYR A 139 -2.03 1.98 2.12
CA TYR A 139 -1.25 1.90 0.89
C TYR A 139 -1.20 0.46 0.39
N PHE A 140 -1.33 0.29 -0.92
CA PHE A 140 -1.23 -1.01 -1.57
C PHE A 140 0.03 -1.06 -2.41
N PHE A 141 0.73 -2.18 -2.37
CA PHE A 141 1.96 -2.42 -3.11
C PHE A 141 2.09 -3.89 -3.49
N ASP A 142 2.84 -4.14 -4.51
CA ASP A 142 3.12 -5.47 -5.02
C ASP A 142 4.48 -5.98 -4.55
N ARG A 143 5.49 -5.12 -4.59
CA ARG A 143 6.88 -5.44 -4.26
C ARG A 143 7.40 -4.56 -3.12
N GLU A 144 8.29 -5.12 -2.30
CA GLU A 144 8.83 -4.42 -1.12
C GLU A 144 9.66 -3.18 -1.49
N GLU A 145 10.29 -3.17 -2.67
CA GLU A 145 11.02 -2.03 -3.20
C GLU A 145 10.12 -0.80 -3.41
N GLU A 146 8.82 -1.01 -3.58
CA GLU A 146 7.84 0.06 -3.78
C GLU A 146 7.54 0.84 -2.49
N ILE A 147 8.01 0.39 -1.31
CA ILE A 147 7.78 1.09 -0.04
C ILE A 147 8.39 2.50 -0.07
N ILE A 148 9.50 2.70 -0.76
CA ILE A 148 10.10 4.04 -0.94
C ILE A 148 9.18 4.94 -1.77
N GLU A 149 8.56 4.43 -2.83
CA GLU A 149 7.59 5.19 -3.62
C GLU A 149 6.30 5.48 -2.82
N ILE A 150 5.88 4.55 -1.97
CA ILE A 150 4.77 4.79 -1.03
C ILE A 150 5.12 5.93 -0.07
N LEU A 151 6.31 5.94 0.51
CA LEU A 151 6.78 7.02 1.38
C LEU A 151 6.73 8.36 0.64
N LYS A 152 7.16 8.40 -0.61
CA LYS A 152 7.14 9.59 -1.45
C LYS A 152 5.71 10.09 -1.73
N ILE A 153 4.79 9.19 -2.02
CA ILE A 153 3.37 9.53 -2.21
C ILE A 153 2.76 10.03 -0.90
N ALA A 154 3.02 9.33 0.20
CA ALA A 154 2.48 9.64 1.52
C ALA A 154 2.97 10.99 2.05
N THR A 155 4.27 11.29 1.91
CA THR A 155 4.85 12.56 2.34
C THR A 155 4.34 13.73 1.50
N LYS A 156 4.29 13.61 0.17
CA LYS A 156 3.72 14.64 -0.70
C LYS A 156 2.23 14.89 -0.42
N SER A 157 1.48 13.85 -0.13
CA SER A 157 0.06 13.98 0.22
C SER A 157 -0.12 14.72 1.54
N GLN A 158 0.69 14.39 2.54
CA GLN A 158 0.67 15.05 3.84
C GLN A 158 1.10 16.51 3.73
N GLU A 159 2.17 16.81 3.00
CA GLU A 159 2.63 18.17 2.75
C GLU A 159 1.53 19.03 2.13
N LYS A 160 0.88 18.52 1.09
CA LYS A 160 -0.25 19.21 0.46
C LYS A 160 -1.38 19.50 1.45
N LYS A 161 -1.71 18.54 2.33
CA LYS A 161 -2.75 18.70 3.35
C LYS A 161 -2.36 19.75 4.39
N ILE A 162 -1.11 19.73 4.84
CA ILE A 162 -0.57 20.73 5.76
C ILE A 162 -0.59 22.12 5.12
N ASP A 163 -0.22 22.24 3.85
CA ASP A 163 -0.22 23.51 3.14
C ASP A 163 -1.62 24.12 2.99
N LEU A 164 -2.60 23.31 2.68
CA LEU A 164 -3.99 23.73 2.64
C LEU A 164 -4.48 24.23 4.02
N ALA A 165 -4.20 23.46 5.07
CA ALA A 165 -4.55 23.87 6.44
C ALA A 165 -3.82 25.15 6.87
N TRP A 166 -2.55 25.29 6.46
CA TRP A 166 -1.76 26.49 6.72
C TRP A 166 -2.34 27.74 6.08
N GLN A 167 -2.80 27.66 4.84
CA GLN A 167 -3.43 28.78 4.14
C GLN A 167 -4.74 29.21 4.80
N GLN A 168 -5.48 28.29 5.38
CA GLN A 168 -6.77 28.53 6.03
C GLN A 168 -6.68 28.84 7.53
N ARG A 169 -5.46 28.91 8.09
CA ARG A 169 -5.27 29.10 9.53
C ARG A 169 -5.79 30.45 10.01
N ASN A 170 -6.20 30.49 11.29
CA ASN A 170 -6.55 31.76 11.94
C ASN A 170 -5.31 32.67 12.06
N LYS A 171 -5.51 33.96 11.90
CA LYS A 171 -4.46 35.01 12.03
C LYS A 171 -3.76 35.00 13.40
N ASP A 172 -4.46 34.65 14.46
CA ASP A 172 -3.90 34.51 15.80
C ASP A 172 -2.79 33.44 15.92
N LEU A 173 -2.70 32.54 14.92
CA LEU A 173 -1.72 31.48 14.86
C LEU A 173 -0.46 31.84 14.04
N PHE A 174 -0.32 33.07 13.56
CA PHE A 174 0.81 33.50 12.70
C PHE A 174 2.17 33.41 13.37
N LYS A 175 2.22 33.38 14.69
CA LYS A 175 3.46 33.22 15.46
C LYS A 175 4.06 31.81 15.40
N TYR A 176 3.31 30.84 14.96
CA TYR A 176 3.76 29.44 14.86
C TYR A 176 4.24 29.12 13.45
N SER A 177 5.23 28.24 13.35
CA SER A 177 5.60 27.63 12.07
C SER A 177 4.56 26.57 11.64
N LYS A 178 4.63 26.10 10.40
CA LYS A 178 3.80 24.99 9.93
C LYS A 178 4.01 23.74 10.80
N TYR A 179 5.27 23.46 11.15
CA TYR A 179 5.62 22.29 11.95
C TYR A 179 5.15 22.40 13.39
N ASP A 180 5.21 23.59 14.01
CA ASP A 180 4.63 23.83 15.34
C ASP A 180 3.13 23.53 15.37
N LEU A 181 2.41 23.96 14.33
CA LEU A 181 0.97 23.65 14.23
C LEU A 181 0.70 22.16 14.05
N LEU A 182 1.56 21.45 13.31
CA LEU A 182 1.47 19.99 13.19
C LEU A 182 1.70 19.31 14.54
N ILE A 183 2.69 19.77 15.33
CA ILE A 183 2.93 19.27 16.69
C ILE A 183 1.70 19.51 17.58
N ILE A 184 1.13 20.70 17.57
CA ILE A 184 -0.08 21.01 18.34
C ILE A 184 -1.26 20.13 17.88
N ALA A 185 -1.42 19.94 16.58
CA ALA A 185 -2.46 19.06 16.03
C ALA A 185 -2.28 17.60 16.46
N SER A 186 -1.06 17.09 16.51
CA SER A 186 -0.77 15.73 16.97
C SER A 186 -1.11 15.51 18.46
N MET A 187 -0.88 16.53 19.30
CA MET A 187 -1.32 16.49 20.70
C MET A 187 -2.84 16.48 20.81
N LEU A 188 -3.53 17.32 20.04
CA LEU A 188 -4.99 17.33 19.99
C LEU A 188 -5.58 16.00 19.57
N GLU A 189 -4.97 15.35 18.59
CA GLU A 189 -5.42 14.05 18.09
C GLU A 189 -5.33 12.96 19.17
N LYS A 190 -4.30 13.01 20.03
CA LYS A 190 -4.12 12.04 21.11
C LYS A 190 -4.97 12.31 22.36
N GLU A 191 -5.28 13.57 22.64
CA GLU A 191 -5.94 13.98 23.88
C GLU A 191 -7.46 14.21 23.74
N SER A 192 -7.98 14.29 22.51
CA SER A 192 -9.36 14.75 22.34
C SER A 192 -10.19 13.93 21.36
N CYS A 193 -11.45 13.69 21.73
CA CYS A 193 -12.48 13.33 20.78
C CYS A 193 -12.80 14.52 19.87
N VAL A 194 -13.32 14.24 18.68
CA VAL A 194 -13.59 15.27 17.63
C VAL A 194 -14.39 16.46 18.18
N ASN A 195 -15.38 16.20 19.02
CA ASN A 195 -16.28 17.24 19.57
C ASN A 195 -15.63 18.17 20.61
N GLU A 196 -14.49 17.79 21.16
CA GLU A 196 -13.79 18.54 22.22
C GLU A 196 -12.53 19.24 21.73
N ARG A 197 -12.11 18.97 20.49
CA ARG A 197 -10.86 19.52 19.90
C ARG A 197 -10.74 21.02 20.06
N ASN A 198 -11.80 21.78 19.86
CA ASN A 198 -11.79 23.25 20.01
C ASN A 198 -11.49 23.71 21.43
N LYS A 199 -12.07 23.03 22.44
CA LYS A 199 -11.84 23.37 23.86
C LYS A 199 -10.41 23.04 24.26
N ILE A 200 -9.92 21.86 23.94
CA ILE A 200 -8.57 21.40 24.28
C ILE A 200 -7.52 22.24 23.52
N SER A 201 -7.77 22.59 22.26
CA SER A 201 -6.94 23.56 21.53
C SER A 201 -6.82 24.88 22.26
N GLY A 202 -7.94 25.43 22.77
CA GLY A 202 -7.94 26.66 23.56
C GLY A 202 -7.13 26.52 24.84
N VAL A 203 -7.19 25.39 25.54
CA VAL A 203 -6.36 25.13 26.73
C VAL A 203 -4.87 25.13 26.39
N ILE A 204 -4.47 24.37 25.36
CA ILE A 204 -3.06 24.29 24.90
C ILE A 204 -2.56 25.69 24.56
N GLN A 205 -3.29 26.44 23.74
CA GLN A 205 -2.88 27.78 23.34
C GLN A 205 -2.77 28.76 24.51
N ASN A 206 -3.70 28.68 25.47
CA ASN A 206 -3.64 29.52 26.68
C ASN A 206 -2.42 29.20 27.55
N ARG A 207 -2.08 27.91 27.70
CA ARG A 207 -0.88 27.47 28.41
C ARG A 207 0.38 27.96 27.71
N LEU A 208 0.46 27.80 26.39
CA LEU A 208 1.60 28.32 25.58
C LEU A 208 1.74 29.86 25.70
N LYS A 209 0.63 30.61 25.63
CA LYS A 209 0.64 32.05 25.79
C LYS A 209 1.16 32.52 27.17
N LYS A 210 0.90 31.71 28.20
CA LYS A 210 1.28 31.99 29.60
C LYS A 210 2.61 31.36 30.00
N ASN A 211 3.34 30.73 29.07
CA ASN A 211 4.56 29.94 29.32
C ASN A 211 4.36 28.90 30.41
N MET A 212 3.17 28.27 30.45
CA MET A 212 2.87 27.17 31.36
C MET A 212 3.23 25.82 30.75
N LEU A 213 3.60 24.87 31.59
CA LEU A 213 3.79 23.47 31.15
C LEU A 213 2.48 22.92 30.58
N LEU A 214 2.57 22.20 29.48
CA LEU A 214 1.38 21.65 28.82
C LEU A 214 0.73 20.52 29.64
N GLN A 215 1.52 19.73 30.37
CA GLN A 215 1.08 18.61 31.20
C GLN A 215 0.19 17.64 30.40
N ILE A 216 0.70 17.20 29.27
CA ILE A 216 0.03 16.30 28.34
C ILE A 216 0.77 14.97 28.38
N ASP A 217 0.10 13.91 28.88
CA ASP A 217 0.71 12.59 29.08
C ASP A 217 1.23 11.97 27.78
N SER A 218 0.53 12.18 26.67
CA SER A 218 0.95 11.68 25.38
C SER A 218 2.30 12.24 24.93
N THR A 219 2.66 13.46 25.32
CA THR A 219 3.97 14.05 25.02
C THR A 219 5.10 13.42 25.83
N THR A 220 4.82 13.11 27.09
CA THR A 220 5.76 12.37 27.96
C THR A 220 5.99 10.96 27.41
N ILE A 221 4.92 10.24 27.07
CA ILE A 221 4.97 8.90 26.47
C ILE A 221 5.76 8.92 25.16
N TYR A 222 5.56 9.93 24.33
CA TYR A 222 6.30 10.08 23.07
C TYR A 222 7.82 10.20 23.29
N GLY A 223 8.23 10.89 24.34
CA GLY A 223 9.65 11.07 24.71
C GLY A 223 10.31 9.81 25.29
N LEU A 224 9.53 8.88 25.82
CA LEU A 224 10.06 7.64 26.40
C LEU A 224 10.44 6.62 25.33
N LYS A 225 11.66 6.07 25.41
CA LYS A 225 12.13 5.04 24.45
C LYS A 225 11.45 3.69 24.69
N ASP A 226 11.31 3.31 25.96
CA ASP A 226 10.87 1.97 26.40
C ASP A 226 9.58 2.05 27.22
N PHE A 227 8.55 2.70 26.68
CA PHE A 227 7.25 2.79 27.34
C PHE A 227 6.48 1.47 27.25
N ASN A 228 6.16 0.89 28.40
CA ASN A 228 5.49 -0.40 28.54
C ASN A 228 3.97 -0.32 28.89
N GLY A 229 3.37 0.86 28.74
CA GLY A 229 1.93 1.05 28.97
C GLY A 229 1.53 1.58 30.36
N ASP A 230 2.49 1.77 31.28
CA ASP A 230 2.25 2.30 32.62
C ASP A 230 3.06 3.57 32.89
N LEU A 231 2.40 4.73 32.94
CA LEU A 231 3.03 6.01 33.20
C LEU A 231 3.20 6.24 34.70
N LYS A 232 4.43 6.25 35.19
CA LYS A 232 4.79 6.40 36.61
C LYS A 232 5.26 7.80 36.93
N LYS A 233 5.22 8.18 38.23
CA LYS A 233 5.67 9.51 38.70
C LYS A 233 7.10 9.88 38.28
N HIS A 234 8.00 8.91 38.16
CA HIS A 234 9.39 9.18 37.74
C HIS A 234 9.51 9.44 36.21
N HIS A 235 8.44 9.25 35.46
CA HIS A 235 8.37 9.62 34.03
C HIS A 235 7.92 11.07 33.80
N LEU A 236 7.29 11.68 34.82
CA LEU A 236 6.78 13.06 34.81
C LEU A 236 7.80 14.04 35.39
#